data_d069b3c530a6f34c0790d919a20461bd
#
_entry.id   d069b3c530a6f34c0790d919a20461bd
#
_cell.length_a   1.000
_cell.length_b   1.000
_cell.length_c   1.000
_cell.angle_alpha   90.00
_cell.angle_beta   90.00
_cell.angle_gamma   90.00
#
_symmetry.space_group_name_H-M   'P 1'
#
loop_
_entity.id
_entity.type
_entity.pdbx_description
1 polymer ?
#
loop_
_entity_poly.entity_id
_entity_poly.type
_entity_poly.pdbx_seq_one_letter_code
_entity_poly.pdbx_strand_id
1 'polypeptide(L)'
;MLAIAIGLLIVPFLLAAGSGVTTFWARTVAILALGLAGWLVVAFVLSRRLATSLRHLEVAAQRIASGDFRPVERKPMPTPEFAKMQEAFDSMLQRFNKTRTDIDEQMGEERRIREELQSLQRQVIRQERLAAVGQLVSGVAHEINNPLQAILGFAELLQMQGDVPDSVKTDLKLIQKESARACNIIRNLAMFARQQPGEAASVRLTDVIASVAELRQRRLESEDIELRVEDRSTQFVSAVLTELQQVLLNFVINAEQSILMSGRLLGRITIRSHDDSGRVVLEVEDTGPGLPPDNEAKLFQPFFTTKPVGQGTGLGLSISYGIIDSLGGRIGYRNAPAGGAIFYFDLPAASAEAA
;
A
#
# COMPACT_ATOMS: atom_id res chain seq x y z
N MET A 1 10.02 17.62 71.46
CA MET A 1 10.56 16.62 72.41
C MET A 1 11.33 17.28 73.57
N LEU A 2 12.36 18.11 73.32
CA LEU A 2 13.17 18.76 74.37
C LEU A 2 12.34 19.68 75.29
N ALA A 3 11.46 20.52 74.75
CA ALA A 3 10.58 21.42 75.49
C ALA A 3 9.57 20.70 76.43
N ILE A 4 9.09 19.53 75.98
CA ILE A 4 8.17 18.69 76.79
C ILE A 4 8.96 17.98 77.93
N ALA A 5 10.19 17.51 77.65
CA ALA A 5 11.04 16.93 78.69
C ALA A 5 11.49 17.97 79.74
N ILE A 6 11.81 19.19 79.34
CA ILE A 6 12.17 20.28 80.23
C ILE A 6 10.93 20.69 81.05
N GLY A 7 9.75 20.78 80.49
CA GLY A 7 8.48 21.05 81.21
C GLY A 7 8.18 19.98 82.26
N LEU A 8 8.38 18.72 81.98
CA LEU A 8 8.19 17.57 82.88
C LEU A 8 9.14 17.56 84.07
N LEU A 9 10.35 18.14 83.95
CA LEU A 9 11.37 18.23 85.01
C LEU A 9 11.23 19.50 85.86
N ILE A 10 10.92 20.62 85.23
CA ILE A 10 10.93 21.94 85.91
C ILE A 10 9.62 22.19 86.72
N VAL A 11 8.49 21.77 86.17
CA VAL A 11 7.18 22.05 86.75
C VAL A 11 6.99 21.37 88.13
N PRO A 12 7.43 20.08 88.40
CA PRO A 12 7.33 19.50 89.75
C PRO A 12 8.23 20.20 90.74
N PHE A 13 9.41 20.62 90.32
CA PHE A 13 10.32 21.35 91.19
C PHE A 13 9.81 22.67 91.65
N LEU A 14 9.22 23.44 90.77
CA LEU A 14 8.59 24.72 91.10
C LEU A 14 7.29 24.62 91.99
N LEU A 15 6.63 23.49 91.90
CA LEU A 15 5.37 23.26 92.65
C LEU A 15 5.62 22.58 94.01
N ALA A 16 6.78 22.06 94.29
CA ALA A 16 7.16 21.38 95.55
C ALA A 16 7.54 22.39 96.68
N ALA A 17 7.85 23.63 96.35
CA ALA A 17 8.29 24.65 97.31
C ALA A 17 7.12 25.26 98.13
N GLY A 18 6.51 24.47 99.08
CA GLY A 18 5.48 25.04 100.01
C GLY A 18 4.32 24.12 100.39
N SER A 19 4.44 22.83 100.34
CA SER A 19 3.33 21.89 100.56
C SER A 19 3.70 20.62 101.34
N GLY A 20 2.80 20.08 102.16
CA GLY A 20 3.02 18.79 102.86
C GLY A 20 3.19 17.62 101.93
N VAL A 21 3.72 16.51 102.43
CA VAL A 21 4.12 15.28 101.60
C VAL A 21 3.03 14.71 100.75
N THR A 22 1.78 14.79 101.20
CA THR A 22 0.61 14.27 100.43
C THR A 22 0.29 15.09 99.18
N THR A 23 0.43 16.42 99.24
CA THR A 23 0.23 17.31 98.07
C THR A 23 1.37 17.23 97.07
N PHE A 24 2.57 16.92 97.55
CA PHE A 24 3.74 16.67 96.66
C PHE A 24 3.50 15.44 95.74
N TRP A 25 3.12 14.30 96.32
CA TRP A 25 2.82 13.10 95.53
C TRP A 25 1.67 13.26 94.56
N ALA A 26 0.60 13.94 94.97
CA ALA A 26 -0.54 14.22 94.07
C ALA A 26 -0.14 15.09 92.89
N ARG A 27 0.69 16.07 93.05
CA ARG A 27 1.20 16.93 91.97
C ARG A 27 2.15 16.17 91.07
N THR A 28 3.03 15.34 91.61
CA THR A 28 3.96 14.50 90.80
C THR A 28 3.23 13.50 89.94
N VAL A 29 2.18 12.85 90.47
CA VAL A 29 1.35 11.91 89.67
C VAL A 29 0.56 12.67 88.58
N ALA A 30 0.04 13.88 88.86
CA ALA A 30 -0.65 14.70 87.88
C ALA A 30 0.27 15.12 86.70
N ILE A 31 1.53 15.48 86.99
CA ILE A 31 2.51 15.88 85.98
C ILE A 31 2.95 14.66 85.12
N LEU A 32 3.13 13.52 85.75
CA LEU A 32 3.43 12.26 85.05
C LEU A 32 2.26 11.85 84.17
N ALA A 33 1.00 12.01 84.67
CA ALA A 33 -0.21 11.74 83.87
C ALA A 33 -0.36 12.65 82.65
N LEU A 34 -0.11 13.99 82.88
CA LEU A 34 -0.07 14.95 81.79
C LEU A 34 1.03 14.68 80.78
N GLY A 35 2.21 14.29 81.21
CA GLY A 35 3.32 13.89 80.34
C GLY A 35 3.01 12.65 79.54
N LEU A 36 2.39 11.63 80.15
CA LEU A 36 1.93 10.41 79.48
C LEU A 36 0.84 10.74 78.46
N ALA A 37 -0.15 11.57 78.85
CA ALA A 37 -1.21 12.02 77.92
C ALA A 37 -0.61 12.75 76.72
N GLY A 38 0.32 13.70 76.94
CA GLY A 38 1.01 14.41 75.87
C GLY A 38 1.80 13.45 74.95
N TRP A 39 2.48 12.47 75.56
CA TRP A 39 3.21 11.45 74.77
C TRP A 39 2.27 10.58 73.93
N LEU A 40 1.12 10.17 74.50
CA LEU A 40 0.10 9.41 73.77
C LEU A 40 -0.50 10.23 72.61
N VAL A 41 -0.74 11.50 72.79
CA VAL A 41 -1.20 12.39 71.71
C VAL A 41 -0.16 12.47 70.59
N VAL A 42 1.10 12.69 70.92
CA VAL A 42 2.19 12.72 69.93
C VAL A 42 2.30 11.39 69.20
N ALA A 43 2.29 10.29 69.96
CA ALA A 43 2.33 8.95 69.38
C ALA A 43 1.14 8.66 68.45
N PHE A 44 -0.05 9.09 68.85
CA PHE A 44 -1.27 8.97 68.03
C PHE A 44 -1.21 9.80 66.75
N VAL A 45 -0.79 11.07 66.85
CA VAL A 45 -0.63 11.92 65.65
C VAL A 45 0.42 11.36 64.71
N LEU A 46 1.55 10.88 65.21
CA LEU A 46 2.62 10.30 64.41
C LEU A 46 2.18 9.00 63.75
N SER A 47 1.51 8.09 64.49
CA SER A 47 0.97 6.85 63.95
C SER A 47 -0.07 7.11 62.85
N ARG A 48 -0.97 8.12 63.06
CA ARG A 48 -1.93 8.50 62.00
C ARG A 48 -1.26 9.05 60.76
N ARG A 49 -0.24 9.88 60.90
CA ARG A 49 0.52 10.39 59.74
C ARG A 49 1.24 9.28 58.98
N LEU A 50 1.82 8.32 59.66
CA LEU A 50 2.47 7.17 59.06
C LEU A 50 1.44 6.26 58.35
N ALA A 51 0.30 5.96 59.01
CA ALA A 51 -0.75 5.15 58.44
C ALA A 51 -1.36 5.77 57.15
N THR A 52 -1.55 7.10 57.12
CA THR A 52 -2.04 7.78 55.90
C THR A 52 -1.06 7.71 54.75
N SER A 53 0.24 7.86 55.04
CA SER A 53 1.30 7.76 54.02
C SER A 53 1.41 6.34 53.41
N LEU A 54 1.32 5.30 54.25
CA LEU A 54 1.31 3.91 53.79
C LEU A 54 0.05 3.58 52.93
N ARG A 55 -1.12 4.07 53.33
CA ARG A 55 -2.35 3.90 52.55
C ARG A 55 -2.25 4.54 51.16
N HIS A 56 -1.59 5.67 50.99
CA HIS A 56 -1.38 6.28 49.69
C HIS A 56 -0.54 5.40 48.77
N LEU A 57 0.51 4.78 49.28
CA LEU A 57 1.33 3.86 48.54
C LEU A 57 0.61 2.55 48.19
N GLU A 58 -0.20 2.03 49.14
CA GLU A 58 -1.03 0.85 48.93
C GLU A 58 -2.06 1.11 47.80
N VAL A 59 -2.78 2.22 47.86
CA VAL A 59 -3.75 2.57 46.79
C VAL A 59 -3.05 2.77 45.44
N ALA A 60 -1.86 3.41 45.44
CA ALA A 60 -1.06 3.54 44.22
C ALA A 60 -0.64 2.18 43.64
N ALA A 61 -0.18 1.26 44.49
CA ALA A 61 0.19 -0.09 44.08
C ALA A 61 -1.02 -0.89 43.57
N GLN A 62 -2.18 -0.78 44.21
CA GLN A 62 -3.43 -1.44 43.74
C GLN A 62 -3.92 -0.88 42.40
N ARG A 63 -3.81 0.45 42.16
CA ARG A 63 -4.12 1.05 40.87
C ARG A 63 -3.21 0.50 39.76
N ILE A 64 -1.93 0.38 40.02
CA ILE A 64 -0.99 -0.21 39.06
C ILE A 64 -1.34 -1.67 38.78
N ALA A 65 -1.67 -2.45 39.83
CA ALA A 65 -2.10 -3.84 39.65
C ALA A 65 -3.41 -3.96 38.84
N SER A 66 -4.28 -2.93 38.87
CA SER A 66 -5.48 -2.85 38.01
C SER A 66 -5.25 -2.24 36.63
N GLY A 67 -4.00 -1.90 36.29
CA GLY A 67 -3.64 -1.36 34.96
C GLY A 67 -3.74 0.15 34.82
N ASP A 68 -3.95 0.90 35.90
CA ASP A 68 -3.94 2.36 35.91
C ASP A 68 -2.55 2.89 36.31
N PHE A 69 -1.75 3.28 35.34
CA PHE A 69 -0.37 3.74 35.49
C PHE A 69 -0.22 5.26 35.54
N ARG A 70 -1.28 6.00 35.86
CA ARG A 70 -1.23 7.47 35.95
C ARG A 70 -0.32 7.93 37.08
N PRO A 71 0.38 9.06 36.92
CA PRO A 71 1.23 9.59 37.96
C PRO A 71 0.47 9.77 39.29
N VAL A 72 1.11 9.38 40.38
CA VAL A 72 0.53 9.56 41.71
C VAL A 72 0.77 11.01 42.17
N GLU A 73 -0.27 11.66 42.75
CA GLU A 73 -0.17 13.01 43.27
C GLU A 73 0.86 13.08 44.42
N ARG A 74 1.87 13.94 44.28
CA ARG A 74 2.92 14.10 45.28
C ARG A 74 2.35 14.80 46.51
N LYS A 75 2.33 14.12 47.68
CA LYS A 75 2.02 14.69 48.95
C LYS A 75 3.28 14.83 49.81
N PRO A 76 3.38 15.88 50.65
CA PRO A 76 4.54 16.02 51.55
C PRO A 76 4.63 14.81 52.50
N MET A 77 5.75 14.15 52.49
CA MET A 77 6.02 12.97 53.31
C MET A 77 6.55 13.37 54.70
N PRO A 78 6.15 12.64 55.77
CA PRO A 78 6.49 13.00 57.12
C PRO A 78 7.98 12.76 57.50
N THR A 79 8.68 11.88 56.79
CA THR A 79 10.12 11.60 57.06
C THR A 79 10.88 11.48 55.75
N PRO A 80 12.22 11.68 55.75
CA PRO A 80 13.06 11.57 54.56
C PRO A 80 13.13 10.14 54.00
N GLU A 81 12.91 9.12 54.79
CA GLU A 81 12.88 7.71 54.34
C GLU A 81 11.64 7.46 53.45
N PHE A 82 10.47 8.00 53.85
CA PHE A 82 9.25 7.92 53.04
C PHE A 82 9.39 8.70 51.74
N ALA A 83 10.04 9.86 51.76
CA ALA A 83 10.31 10.63 50.56
C ALA A 83 11.17 9.85 49.55
N LYS A 84 12.22 9.19 50.00
CA LYS A 84 13.07 8.32 49.17
C LYS A 84 12.29 7.15 48.58
N MET A 85 11.41 6.52 49.36
CA MET A 85 10.59 5.41 48.90
C MET A 85 9.60 5.87 47.79
N GLN A 86 8.99 7.06 47.97
CA GLN A 86 8.14 7.64 46.96
C GLN A 86 8.91 7.94 45.67
N GLU A 87 10.10 8.53 45.76
CA GLU A 87 10.97 8.82 44.62
C GLU A 87 11.36 7.55 43.84
N ALA A 88 11.72 6.48 44.59
CA ALA A 88 12.03 5.18 43.99
C ALA A 88 10.80 4.58 43.26
N PHE A 89 9.61 4.72 43.86
CA PHE A 89 8.37 4.24 43.28
C PHE A 89 7.99 5.04 42.02
N ASP A 90 8.07 6.38 42.05
CA ASP A 90 7.86 7.25 40.90
C ASP A 90 8.82 6.92 39.75
N SER A 91 10.11 6.68 40.06
CA SER A 91 11.11 6.29 39.09
C SER A 91 10.82 4.93 38.45
N MET A 92 10.33 3.97 39.24
CA MET A 92 9.90 2.65 38.75
C MET A 92 8.71 2.80 37.79
N LEU A 93 7.70 3.61 38.14
CA LEU A 93 6.55 3.88 37.29
C LEU A 93 6.93 4.54 35.98
N GLN A 94 7.83 5.53 36.02
CA GLN A 94 8.32 6.18 34.80
C GLN A 94 9.02 5.21 33.88
N ARG A 95 9.87 4.35 34.42
CA ARG A 95 10.57 3.30 33.64
C ARG A 95 9.57 2.31 33.04
N PHE A 96 8.60 1.87 33.84
CA PHE A 96 7.57 0.95 33.38
C PHE A 96 6.74 1.53 32.22
N ASN A 97 6.25 2.78 32.39
CA ASN A 97 5.51 3.46 31.34
C ASN A 97 6.33 3.62 30.06
N LYS A 98 7.60 4.03 30.18
CA LYS A 98 8.50 4.15 29.06
C LYS A 98 8.67 2.80 28.33
N THR A 99 9.00 1.74 29.09
CA THR A 99 9.18 0.40 28.48
C THR A 99 7.92 -0.09 27.78
N ARG A 100 6.74 0.18 28.35
CA ARG A 100 5.47 -0.16 27.74
C ARG A 100 5.25 0.57 26.41
N THR A 101 5.51 1.90 26.39
CA THR A 101 5.40 2.69 25.16
C THR A 101 6.39 2.18 24.10
N ASP A 102 7.65 1.90 24.49
CA ASP A 102 8.66 1.36 23.58
C ASP A 102 8.23 -0.01 23.00
N ILE A 103 7.61 -0.87 23.81
CA ILE A 103 7.08 -2.17 23.37
C ILE A 103 5.90 -1.98 22.40
N ASP A 104 4.97 -1.07 22.71
CA ASP A 104 3.81 -0.80 21.85
C ASP A 104 4.24 -0.24 20.49
N GLU A 105 5.25 0.65 20.46
CA GLU A 105 5.86 1.17 19.24
C GLU A 105 6.54 0.04 18.43
N GLN A 106 7.36 -0.79 19.08
CA GLN A 106 8.03 -1.92 18.42
C GLN A 106 7.03 -2.94 17.85
N MET A 107 5.97 -3.24 18.58
CA MET A 107 4.91 -4.12 18.08
C MET A 107 4.16 -3.52 16.88
N GLY A 108 3.98 -2.21 16.86
CA GLY A 108 3.40 -1.49 15.72
C GLY A 108 4.28 -1.58 14.48
N GLU A 109 5.58 -1.36 14.65
CA GLU A 109 6.55 -1.45 13.55
C GLU A 109 6.72 -2.89 13.03
N GLU A 110 6.78 -3.89 13.95
CA GLU A 110 6.83 -5.30 13.55
C GLU A 110 5.62 -5.72 12.71
N ARG A 111 4.41 -5.28 13.10
CA ARG A 111 3.19 -5.55 12.31
C ARG A 111 3.28 -4.96 10.92
N ARG A 112 3.72 -3.71 10.80
CA ARG A 112 3.90 -3.02 9.52
C ARG A 112 4.89 -3.75 8.62
N ILE A 113 6.08 -4.09 9.16
CA ILE A 113 7.10 -4.85 8.42
C ILE A 113 6.57 -6.22 7.99
N ARG A 114 5.81 -6.90 8.84
CA ARG A 114 5.21 -8.21 8.51
C ARG A 114 4.18 -8.11 7.38
N GLU A 115 3.34 -7.08 7.38
CA GLU A 115 2.37 -6.83 6.32
C GLU A 115 3.07 -6.51 4.98
N GLU A 116 4.12 -5.72 5.02
CA GLU A 116 4.94 -5.40 3.85
C GLU A 116 5.64 -6.65 3.30
N LEU A 117 6.26 -7.46 4.14
CA LEU A 117 6.86 -8.74 3.75
C LEU A 117 5.84 -9.68 3.11
N GLN A 118 4.64 -9.81 3.67
CA GLN A 118 3.58 -10.63 3.10
C GLN A 118 3.11 -10.12 1.73
N SER A 119 3.10 -8.80 1.53
CA SER A 119 2.76 -8.21 0.23
C SER A 119 3.82 -8.50 -0.81
N LEU A 120 5.10 -8.33 -0.45
CA LEU A 120 6.25 -8.65 -1.30
C LEU A 120 6.32 -10.15 -1.64
N GLN A 121 6.10 -11.03 -0.67
CA GLN A 121 6.06 -12.48 -0.94
C GLN A 121 4.97 -12.85 -1.95
N ARG A 122 3.77 -12.27 -1.81
CA ARG A 122 2.69 -12.48 -2.80
C ARG A 122 3.08 -11.98 -4.18
N GLN A 123 3.77 -10.85 -4.26
CA GLN A 123 4.25 -10.31 -5.52
C GLN A 123 5.32 -11.21 -6.15
N VAL A 124 6.30 -11.68 -5.39
CA VAL A 124 7.34 -12.61 -5.87
C VAL A 124 6.73 -13.92 -6.37
N ILE A 125 5.83 -14.55 -5.59
CA ILE A 125 5.15 -15.80 -6.02
C ILE A 125 4.36 -15.56 -7.31
N ARG A 126 3.72 -14.41 -7.46
CA ARG A 126 2.99 -14.06 -8.69
C ARG A 126 3.96 -13.90 -9.87
N GLN A 127 5.09 -13.24 -9.67
CA GLN A 127 6.13 -13.10 -10.70
C GLN A 127 6.76 -14.45 -11.09
N GLU A 128 7.10 -15.30 -10.12
CA GLU A 128 7.63 -16.64 -10.40
C GLU A 128 6.65 -17.51 -11.20
N ARG A 129 5.36 -17.48 -10.83
CA ARG A 129 4.32 -18.20 -11.59
C ARG A 129 4.20 -17.67 -13.01
N LEU A 130 4.24 -16.36 -13.21
CA LEU A 130 4.19 -15.73 -14.52
C LEU A 130 5.44 -16.10 -15.34
N ALA A 131 6.62 -16.07 -14.76
CA ALA A 131 7.87 -16.45 -15.41
C ALA A 131 7.89 -17.93 -15.81
N ALA A 132 7.43 -18.84 -14.93
CA ALA A 132 7.34 -20.27 -15.23
C ALA A 132 6.34 -20.55 -16.38
N VAL A 133 5.16 -19.92 -16.32
CA VAL A 133 4.18 -19.98 -17.44
C VAL A 133 4.81 -19.40 -18.71
N GLY A 134 5.59 -18.34 -18.57
CA GLY A 134 6.32 -17.70 -19.65
C GLY A 134 7.26 -18.63 -20.40
N GLN A 135 8.12 -19.31 -19.69
CA GLN A 135 9.06 -20.26 -20.28
C GLN A 135 8.36 -21.41 -20.99
N LEU A 136 7.34 -22.02 -20.36
CA LEU A 136 6.54 -23.08 -20.96
C LEU A 136 5.85 -22.63 -22.24
N VAL A 137 5.21 -21.45 -22.18
CA VAL A 137 4.48 -20.89 -23.33
C VAL A 137 5.40 -20.55 -24.50
N SER A 138 6.61 -20.05 -24.25
CA SER A 138 7.56 -19.72 -25.32
C SER A 138 7.99 -20.95 -26.09
N GLY A 139 8.23 -22.10 -25.43
CA GLY A 139 8.54 -23.36 -26.07
C GLY A 139 7.35 -23.93 -26.84
N VAL A 140 6.20 -24.01 -26.19
CA VAL A 140 4.97 -24.52 -26.79
C VAL A 140 4.49 -23.65 -27.96
N ALA A 141 4.69 -22.31 -27.86
CA ALA A 141 4.33 -21.39 -28.96
C ALA A 141 5.06 -21.69 -30.26
N HIS A 142 6.36 -22.02 -30.21
CA HIS A 142 7.12 -22.42 -31.39
C HIS A 142 6.61 -23.75 -31.97
N GLU A 143 6.31 -24.73 -31.12
CA GLU A 143 5.82 -26.03 -31.53
C GLU A 143 4.41 -26.00 -32.12
N ILE A 144 3.53 -25.09 -31.65
CA ILE A 144 2.16 -24.95 -32.19
C ILE A 144 2.15 -24.04 -33.42
N ASN A 145 2.97 -22.98 -33.48
CA ASN A 145 3.04 -22.14 -34.67
C ASN A 145 3.46 -22.91 -35.92
N ASN A 146 4.32 -23.92 -35.81
CA ASN A 146 4.78 -24.72 -36.96
C ASN A 146 3.63 -25.45 -37.68
N PRO A 147 2.77 -26.25 -37.01
CA PRO A 147 1.64 -26.91 -37.70
C PRO A 147 0.59 -25.88 -38.18
N LEU A 148 0.36 -24.75 -37.45
CA LEU A 148 -0.57 -23.74 -37.90
C LEU A 148 -0.12 -23.02 -39.17
N GLN A 149 1.19 -22.75 -39.31
CA GLN A 149 1.76 -22.21 -40.56
C GLN A 149 1.68 -23.21 -41.73
N ALA A 150 1.85 -24.49 -41.46
CA ALA A 150 1.63 -25.52 -42.48
C ALA A 150 0.17 -25.56 -42.94
N ILE A 151 -0.80 -25.49 -42.02
CA ILE A 151 -2.23 -25.45 -42.36
C ILE A 151 -2.56 -24.17 -43.17
N LEU A 152 -2.02 -23.00 -42.78
CA LEU A 152 -2.15 -21.78 -43.57
C LEU A 152 -1.61 -21.92 -44.97
N GLY A 153 -0.39 -22.43 -45.10
CA GLY A 153 0.26 -22.64 -46.41
C GLY A 153 -0.50 -23.62 -47.31
N PHE A 154 -0.99 -24.74 -46.78
CA PHE A 154 -1.82 -25.67 -47.54
C PHE A 154 -3.16 -25.05 -47.97
N ALA A 155 -3.81 -24.26 -47.09
CA ALA A 155 -5.04 -23.57 -47.44
C ALA A 155 -4.82 -22.50 -48.53
N GLU A 156 -3.68 -21.80 -48.52
CA GLU A 156 -3.27 -20.88 -49.59
C GLU A 156 -3.04 -21.59 -50.93
N LEU A 157 -2.23 -22.68 -50.91
CA LEU A 157 -1.95 -23.45 -52.08
C LEU A 157 -3.24 -24.00 -52.73
N LEU A 158 -4.17 -24.53 -51.95
CA LEU A 158 -5.45 -25.03 -52.45
C LEU A 158 -6.31 -23.89 -53.05
N GLN A 159 -6.29 -22.70 -52.48
CA GLN A 159 -7.03 -21.54 -53.07
C GLN A 159 -6.44 -21.08 -54.43
N MET A 160 -5.15 -21.27 -54.63
CA MET A 160 -4.46 -20.93 -55.89
C MET A 160 -4.78 -21.90 -57.03
N GLN A 161 -5.32 -23.10 -56.75
CA GLN A 161 -5.75 -24.04 -57.77
C GLN A 161 -7.03 -23.56 -58.49
N GLY A 162 -7.02 -23.47 -59.80
CA GLY A 162 -8.08 -22.88 -60.63
C GLY A 162 -9.43 -23.61 -60.59
N ASP A 163 -9.47 -24.90 -60.23
CA ASP A 163 -10.64 -25.79 -60.31
C ASP A 163 -11.36 -26.00 -58.95
N VAL A 164 -11.12 -25.11 -57.95
CA VAL A 164 -11.74 -25.29 -56.62
C VAL A 164 -13.16 -24.71 -56.63
N PRO A 165 -14.20 -25.49 -56.24
CA PRO A 165 -15.56 -24.99 -56.11
C PRO A 165 -15.66 -23.84 -55.13
N ASP A 166 -16.62 -22.88 -55.34
CA ASP A 166 -16.73 -21.68 -54.51
C ASP A 166 -17.12 -21.99 -53.04
N SER A 167 -17.81 -23.10 -52.79
CA SER A 167 -18.09 -23.58 -51.45
C SER A 167 -16.79 -23.95 -50.72
N VAL A 168 -15.87 -24.65 -51.38
CA VAL A 168 -14.58 -25.05 -50.83
C VAL A 168 -13.67 -23.82 -50.61
N LYS A 169 -13.71 -22.84 -51.54
CA LYS A 169 -12.99 -21.57 -51.34
C LYS A 169 -13.44 -20.83 -50.08
N THR A 170 -14.73 -20.90 -49.77
CA THR A 170 -15.28 -20.28 -48.55
C THR A 170 -14.75 -21.00 -47.31
N ASP A 171 -14.75 -22.31 -47.30
CA ASP A 171 -14.20 -23.13 -46.19
C ASP A 171 -12.68 -22.91 -46.00
N LEU A 172 -11.93 -22.81 -47.13
CA LEU A 172 -10.49 -22.51 -47.06
C LEU A 172 -10.22 -21.10 -46.45
N LYS A 173 -11.04 -20.08 -46.80
CA LYS A 173 -10.92 -18.77 -46.19
C LYS A 173 -11.20 -18.80 -44.70
N LEU A 174 -12.15 -19.63 -44.25
CA LEU A 174 -12.45 -19.80 -42.83
C LEU A 174 -11.27 -20.50 -42.11
N ILE A 175 -10.70 -21.54 -42.68
CA ILE A 175 -9.51 -22.23 -42.16
C ILE A 175 -8.33 -21.26 -42.02
N GLN A 176 -8.06 -20.45 -43.05
CA GLN A 176 -7.02 -19.43 -43.01
C GLN A 176 -7.26 -18.40 -41.88
N LYS A 177 -8.49 -17.90 -41.77
CA LYS A 177 -8.87 -16.94 -40.75
C LYS A 177 -8.66 -17.51 -39.34
N GLU A 178 -9.12 -18.72 -39.07
CA GLU A 178 -8.99 -19.34 -37.75
C GLU A 178 -7.54 -19.75 -37.42
N SER A 179 -6.78 -20.23 -38.41
CA SER A 179 -5.36 -20.53 -38.21
C SER A 179 -4.53 -19.28 -37.94
N ALA A 180 -4.72 -18.20 -38.71
CA ALA A 180 -4.07 -16.92 -38.47
C ALA A 180 -4.43 -16.34 -37.09
N ARG A 181 -5.67 -16.52 -36.67
CA ARG A 181 -6.14 -16.14 -35.36
C ARG A 181 -5.42 -16.94 -34.25
N ALA A 182 -5.31 -18.26 -34.39
CA ALA A 182 -4.58 -19.12 -33.43
C ALA A 182 -3.12 -18.71 -33.33
N CYS A 183 -2.44 -18.43 -34.45
CA CYS A 183 -1.07 -17.90 -34.47
C CYS A 183 -0.93 -16.60 -33.70
N ASN A 184 -1.90 -15.68 -33.85
CA ASN A 184 -1.88 -14.40 -33.12
C ASN A 184 -2.09 -14.59 -31.62
N ILE A 185 -2.99 -15.49 -31.18
CA ILE A 185 -3.20 -15.81 -29.77
C ILE A 185 -1.90 -16.36 -29.16
N ILE A 186 -1.25 -17.31 -29.83
CA ILE A 186 -0.03 -17.95 -29.36
C ILE A 186 1.12 -16.93 -29.32
N ARG A 187 1.24 -16.08 -30.34
CA ARG A 187 2.26 -15.02 -30.38
C ARG A 187 2.08 -14.04 -29.21
N ASN A 188 0.86 -13.61 -28.92
CA ASN A 188 0.55 -12.73 -27.80
C ASN A 188 0.86 -13.41 -26.45
N LEU A 189 0.58 -14.72 -26.35
CA LEU A 189 0.89 -15.50 -25.15
C LEU A 189 2.41 -15.67 -24.98
N ALA A 190 3.15 -15.90 -26.06
CA ALA A 190 4.61 -15.98 -26.05
C ALA A 190 5.27 -14.64 -25.71
N MET A 191 4.71 -13.51 -26.20
CA MET A 191 5.18 -12.18 -25.82
C MET A 191 4.92 -11.88 -24.36
N PHE A 192 3.75 -12.25 -23.81
CA PHE A 192 3.46 -12.16 -22.37
C PHE A 192 4.46 -12.96 -21.54
N ALA A 193 4.96 -14.05 -22.08
CA ALA A 193 5.89 -14.96 -21.46
C ALA A 193 7.37 -14.51 -21.52
N ARG A 194 7.75 -13.75 -22.54
CA ARG A 194 9.11 -13.23 -22.73
C ARG A 194 9.26 -11.87 -22.03
N GLN A 195 9.54 -11.89 -20.74
CA GLN A 195 10.18 -10.76 -20.06
C GLN A 195 11.71 -10.86 -20.27
N GLN A 196 12.19 -10.62 -21.47
CA GLN A 196 13.60 -10.23 -21.65
C GLN A 196 13.59 -8.70 -21.74
N PRO A 197 14.13 -7.99 -20.76
CA PRO A 197 14.28 -6.55 -20.86
C PRO A 197 15.24 -6.28 -22.04
N GLY A 198 14.73 -5.60 -23.07
CA GLY A 198 15.58 -4.92 -24.01
C GLY A 198 16.41 -3.86 -23.27
N GLU A 199 17.49 -3.38 -23.85
CA GLU A 199 18.22 -2.24 -23.27
C GLU A 199 17.30 -1.02 -23.25
N ALA A 200 17.07 -0.47 -22.07
CA ALA A 200 16.31 0.76 -21.91
C ALA A 200 17.10 1.92 -22.53
N ALA A 201 16.48 2.68 -23.38
CA ALA A 201 17.02 3.86 -24.02
C ALA A 201 16.18 5.09 -23.72
N SER A 202 16.72 6.27 -24.02
CA SER A 202 15.97 7.52 -23.97
C SER A 202 15.03 7.58 -25.18
N VAL A 203 13.70 7.45 -24.95
CA VAL A 203 12.66 7.34 -25.97
C VAL A 203 11.76 8.57 -25.93
N ARG A 204 11.42 9.12 -27.08
CA ARG A 204 10.38 10.14 -27.23
C ARG A 204 9.05 9.48 -27.56
N LEU A 205 7.97 9.90 -26.92
CA LEU A 205 6.65 9.39 -27.26
C LEU A 205 6.23 9.73 -28.70
N THR A 206 6.74 10.82 -29.26
CA THR A 206 6.57 11.20 -30.67
C THR A 206 6.93 10.03 -31.61
N ASP A 207 8.06 9.36 -31.36
CA ASP A 207 8.56 8.27 -32.22
C ASP A 207 7.70 7.01 -32.07
N VAL A 208 7.21 6.74 -30.86
CA VAL A 208 6.26 5.66 -30.59
C VAL A 208 4.94 5.90 -31.27
N ILE A 209 4.40 7.11 -31.17
CA ILE A 209 3.11 7.51 -31.76
C ILE A 209 3.20 7.45 -33.27
N ALA A 210 4.25 8.04 -33.88
CA ALA A 210 4.43 8.02 -35.33
C ALA A 210 4.46 6.60 -35.91
N SER A 211 5.25 5.72 -35.29
CA SER A 211 5.37 4.33 -35.72
C SER A 211 4.05 3.55 -35.65
N VAL A 212 3.29 3.69 -34.56
CA VAL A 212 2.01 2.99 -34.41
C VAL A 212 0.94 3.60 -35.32
N ALA A 213 0.92 4.92 -35.49
CA ALA A 213 0.01 5.60 -36.39
C ALA A 213 0.23 5.14 -37.83
N GLU A 214 1.47 5.13 -38.32
CA GLU A 214 1.80 4.64 -39.67
C GLU A 214 1.35 3.18 -39.88
N LEU A 215 1.59 2.33 -38.89
CA LEU A 215 1.22 0.91 -38.96
C LEU A 215 -0.29 0.70 -39.04
N ARG A 216 -1.09 1.56 -38.40
CA ARG A 216 -2.56 1.34 -38.27
C ARG A 216 -3.40 2.21 -39.22
N GLN A 217 -2.84 3.29 -39.74
CA GLN A 217 -3.58 4.28 -40.51
C GLN A 217 -4.40 3.67 -41.64
N ARG A 218 -3.79 2.89 -42.55
CA ARG A 218 -4.47 2.28 -43.69
C ARG A 218 -5.65 1.39 -43.28
N ARG A 219 -5.49 0.65 -42.17
CA ARG A 219 -6.55 -0.23 -41.69
C ARG A 219 -7.70 0.57 -41.07
N LEU A 220 -7.38 1.59 -40.27
CA LEU A 220 -8.41 2.46 -39.67
C LEU A 220 -9.21 3.20 -40.75
N GLU A 221 -8.53 3.71 -41.76
CA GLU A 221 -9.19 4.34 -42.93
C GLU A 221 -10.12 3.37 -43.68
N SER A 222 -9.73 2.09 -43.84
CA SER A 222 -10.59 1.07 -44.48
C SER A 222 -11.83 0.68 -43.66
N GLU A 223 -11.84 1.00 -42.36
CA GLU A 223 -12.96 0.77 -41.44
C GLU A 223 -13.71 2.06 -41.07
N ASP A 224 -13.51 3.15 -41.85
CA ASP A 224 -14.11 4.48 -41.63
C ASP A 224 -13.82 5.06 -40.21
N ILE A 225 -12.60 4.82 -39.68
CA ILE A 225 -12.16 5.33 -38.40
C ILE A 225 -11.08 6.40 -38.59
N GLU A 226 -11.37 7.62 -38.15
CA GLU A 226 -10.45 8.77 -38.19
C GLU A 226 -9.41 8.63 -37.05
N LEU A 227 -8.11 8.65 -37.38
CA LEU A 227 -7.03 8.72 -36.42
C LEU A 227 -6.55 10.16 -36.27
N ARG A 228 -6.64 10.72 -35.07
CA ARG A 228 -6.08 12.04 -34.71
C ARG A 228 -4.91 11.90 -33.77
N VAL A 229 -3.85 12.68 -34.01
CA VAL A 229 -2.67 12.75 -33.13
C VAL A 229 -2.50 14.18 -32.63
N GLU A 230 -2.48 14.35 -31.33
CA GLU A 230 -2.26 15.60 -30.61
C GLU A 230 -1.03 15.43 -29.69
N ASP A 231 0.16 15.42 -30.30
CA ASP A 231 1.41 15.25 -29.57
C ASP A 231 1.93 16.59 -29.06
N ARG A 232 2.00 16.75 -27.74
CA ARG A 232 2.49 17.96 -27.06
C ARG A 232 3.61 17.63 -26.06
N SER A 233 4.04 16.37 -25.99
CA SER A 233 5.14 16.00 -25.09
C SER A 233 6.48 16.36 -25.71
N THR A 234 7.35 16.93 -24.88
CA THR A 234 8.71 17.32 -25.26
C THR A 234 9.80 16.53 -24.52
N GLN A 235 9.39 15.79 -23.48
CA GLN A 235 10.31 15.08 -22.60
C GLN A 235 10.59 13.66 -23.10
N PHE A 236 11.69 13.10 -22.62
CA PHE A 236 12.07 11.72 -22.87
C PHE A 236 11.63 10.82 -21.71
N VAL A 237 11.49 9.53 -21.97
CA VAL A 237 11.28 8.48 -20.97
C VAL A 237 12.35 7.40 -21.13
N SER A 238 12.76 6.78 -20.05
CA SER A 238 13.68 5.64 -20.08
C SER A 238 12.88 4.36 -20.28
N ALA A 239 12.92 3.79 -21.50
CA ALA A 239 12.11 2.63 -21.85
C ALA A 239 12.69 1.88 -23.04
N VAL A 240 12.18 0.68 -23.30
CA VAL A 240 12.40 -0.05 -24.54
C VAL A 240 11.37 0.40 -25.56
N LEU A 241 11.80 0.97 -26.68
CA LEU A 241 10.92 1.53 -27.73
C LEU A 241 9.81 0.56 -28.14
N THR A 242 10.16 -0.70 -28.38
CA THR A 242 9.21 -1.74 -28.82
C THR A 242 8.17 -2.10 -27.77
N GLU A 243 8.48 -1.97 -26.49
CA GLU A 243 7.53 -2.18 -25.39
C GLU A 243 6.49 -1.07 -25.35
N LEU A 244 6.90 0.19 -25.49
CA LEU A 244 5.95 1.32 -25.56
C LEU A 244 5.09 1.28 -26.83
N GLN A 245 5.68 0.88 -27.98
CA GLN A 245 4.92 0.62 -29.21
C GLN A 245 3.86 -0.45 -28.98
N GLN A 246 4.17 -1.52 -28.28
CA GLN A 246 3.23 -2.58 -27.95
C GLN A 246 2.09 -2.07 -27.04
N VAL A 247 2.38 -1.27 -26.02
CA VAL A 247 1.35 -0.67 -25.16
C VAL A 247 0.40 0.20 -25.96
N LEU A 248 0.94 1.12 -26.78
CA LEU A 248 0.13 2.00 -27.61
C LEU A 248 -0.66 1.23 -28.65
N LEU A 249 -0.06 0.23 -29.29
CA LEU A 249 -0.76 -0.64 -30.26
C LEU A 249 -1.93 -1.38 -29.62
N ASN A 250 -1.76 -1.90 -28.40
CA ASN A 250 -2.84 -2.55 -27.66
C ASN A 250 -4.00 -1.58 -27.40
N PHE A 251 -3.71 -0.32 -27.03
CA PHE A 251 -4.74 0.69 -26.82
C PHE A 251 -5.48 1.01 -28.10
N VAL A 252 -4.75 1.23 -29.20
CA VAL A 252 -5.36 1.55 -30.52
C VAL A 252 -6.21 0.38 -31.03
N ILE A 253 -5.75 -0.87 -30.90
CA ILE A 253 -6.53 -2.05 -31.29
C ILE A 253 -7.79 -2.20 -30.42
N ASN A 254 -7.71 -1.92 -29.11
CA ASN A 254 -8.88 -1.95 -28.25
C ASN A 254 -9.90 -0.87 -28.63
N ALA A 255 -9.44 0.34 -28.94
CA ALA A 255 -10.25 1.44 -29.41
C ALA A 255 -10.94 1.11 -30.74
N GLU A 256 -10.20 0.60 -31.74
CA GLU A 256 -10.74 0.14 -33.02
C GLU A 256 -11.85 -0.89 -32.82
N GLN A 257 -11.58 -1.94 -32.05
CA GLN A 257 -12.56 -3.00 -31.81
C GLN A 257 -13.80 -2.50 -31.07
N SER A 258 -13.63 -1.57 -30.11
CA SER A 258 -14.73 -0.94 -29.37
C SER A 258 -15.65 -0.16 -30.32
N ILE A 259 -15.08 0.60 -31.25
CA ILE A 259 -15.83 1.36 -32.27
C ILE A 259 -16.56 0.40 -33.19
N LEU A 260 -15.90 -0.61 -33.76
CA LEU A 260 -16.51 -1.58 -34.66
C LEU A 260 -17.66 -2.35 -34.01
N MET A 261 -17.53 -2.70 -32.73
CA MET A 261 -18.61 -3.38 -31.99
C MET A 261 -19.81 -2.47 -31.72
N SER A 262 -19.63 -1.16 -31.70
CA SER A 262 -20.75 -0.20 -31.50
C SER A 262 -21.68 -0.07 -32.67
N GLY A 263 -21.32 -0.55 -33.88
CA GLY A 263 -22.08 -0.41 -35.13
C GLY A 263 -22.17 1.04 -35.64
N ARG A 264 -21.33 1.96 -35.14
CA ARG A 264 -21.29 3.35 -35.61
C ARG A 264 -20.63 3.43 -36.98
N LEU A 265 -21.22 4.25 -37.89
CA LEU A 265 -20.74 4.44 -39.26
C LEU A 265 -19.43 5.25 -39.32
N LEU A 266 -19.18 6.12 -38.35
CA LEU A 266 -17.98 6.95 -38.27
C LEU A 266 -17.40 6.86 -36.89
N GLY A 267 -16.15 6.39 -36.80
CA GLY A 267 -15.40 6.30 -35.57
C GLY A 267 -14.25 7.31 -35.53
N ARG A 268 -13.77 7.60 -34.31
CA ARG A 268 -12.57 8.39 -34.11
C ARG A 268 -11.75 7.82 -33.00
N ILE A 269 -10.43 7.76 -33.20
CA ILE A 269 -9.41 7.47 -32.20
C ILE A 269 -8.52 8.72 -32.10
N THR A 270 -8.35 9.26 -30.89
CA THR A 270 -7.47 10.39 -30.64
C THR A 270 -6.35 9.95 -29.71
N ILE A 271 -5.10 10.07 -30.17
CA ILE A 271 -3.90 9.84 -29.36
C ILE A 271 -3.42 11.20 -28.89
N ARG A 272 -3.28 11.40 -27.58
CA ARG A 272 -2.73 12.62 -26.97
C ARG A 272 -1.50 12.30 -26.15
N SER A 273 -0.51 13.18 -26.23
CA SER A 273 0.62 13.18 -25.30
C SER A 273 0.85 14.57 -24.75
N HIS A 274 1.25 14.65 -23.48
CA HIS A 274 1.60 15.90 -22.82
C HIS A 274 2.53 15.63 -21.61
N ASP A 275 3.22 16.68 -21.19
CA ASP A 275 4.06 16.65 -19.99
C ASP A 275 3.26 17.19 -18.79
N ASP A 276 3.29 16.49 -17.67
CA ASP A 276 2.64 16.87 -16.42
C ASP A 276 3.53 16.58 -15.21
N SER A 277 3.94 17.63 -14.50
CA SER A 277 4.64 17.56 -13.20
C SER A 277 5.83 16.58 -13.17
N GLY A 278 6.68 16.59 -14.21
CA GLY A 278 7.85 15.72 -14.33
C GLY A 278 7.50 14.29 -14.79
N ARG A 279 6.32 14.10 -15.33
CA ARG A 279 5.87 12.85 -15.96
C ARG A 279 5.42 13.13 -17.39
N VAL A 280 5.54 12.13 -18.23
CA VAL A 280 5.04 12.14 -19.61
C VAL A 280 3.79 11.29 -19.66
N VAL A 281 2.68 11.86 -20.08
CA VAL A 281 1.37 11.23 -20.15
C VAL A 281 1.02 10.92 -21.60
N LEU A 282 0.48 9.72 -21.86
CA LEU A 282 -0.11 9.33 -23.12
C LEU A 282 -1.53 8.84 -22.90
N GLU A 283 -2.45 9.33 -23.73
CA GLU A 283 -3.87 8.97 -23.70
C GLU A 283 -4.32 8.52 -25.09
N VAL A 284 -5.18 7.51 -25.12
CA VAL A 284 -5.90 7.07 -26.32
C VAL A 284 -7.38 7.11 -26.02
N GLU A 285 -8.10 8.02 -26.68
CA GLU A 285 -9.55 8.18 -26.59
C GLU A 285 -10.22 7.57 -27.81
N ASP A 286 -11.29 6.81 -27.59
CA ASP A 286 -12.17 6.28 -28.64
C ASP A 286 -13.59 6.85 -28.53
N THR A 287 -14.34 6.73 -29.61
CA THR A 287 -15.78 7.10 -29.68
C THR A 287 -16.70 5.88 -29.59
N GLY A 288 -16.21 4.78 -29.02
CA GLY A 288 -16.99 3.56 -28.79
C GLY A 288 -18.04 3.70 -27.68
N PRO A 289 -18.60 2.59 -27.18
CA PRO A 289 -19.63 2.61 -26.13
C PRO A 289 -19.06 2.89 -24.72
N GLY A 290 -17.73 2.87 -24.54
CA GLY A 290 -17.11 2.88 -23.21
C GLY A 290 -17.24 1.54 -22.49
N LEU A 291 -16.95 1.54 -21.18
CA LEU A 291 -17.01 0.33 -20.36
C LEU A 291 -17.95 0.52 -19.16
N PRO A 292 -18.69 -0.55 -18.78
CA PRO A 292 -19.48 -0.55 -17.54
C PRO A 292 -18.60 -0.34 -16.30
N PRO A 293 -19.05 0.42 -15.30
CA PRO A 293 -18.26 0.70 -14.07
C PRO A 293 -17.79 -0.55 -13.32
N ASP A 294 -18.57 -1.62 -13.36
CA ASP A 294 -18.28 -2.87 -12.65
C ASP A 294 -17.04 -3.61 -13.18
N ASN A 295 -16.53 -3.24 -14.34
CA ASN A 295 -15.42 -3.88 -15.02
C ASN A 295 -14.05 -3.21 -14.72
N GLU A 296 -14.04 -2.01 -14.16
CA GLU A 296 -12.83 -1.21 -13.96
C GLU A 296 -11.74 -1.95 -13.19
N ALA A 297 -12.09 -2.56 -12.07
CA ALA A 297 -11.15 -3.31 -11.22
C ALA A 297 -10.55 -4.58 -11.87
N LYS A 298 -11.14 -5.04 -12.99
CA LYS A 298 -10.74 -6.29 -13.66
C LYS A 298 -10.04 -6.07 -14.99
N LEU A 299 -10.06 -4.85 -15.52
CA LEU A 299 -9.58 -4.53 -16.89
C LEU A 299 -8.14 -4.97 -17.16
N PHE A 300 -7.29 -4.86 -16.17
CA PHE A 300 -5.86 -5.21 -16.27
C PHE A 300 -5.55 -6.63 -15.78
N GLN A 301 -6.57 -7.43 -15.42
CA GLN A 301 -6.35 -8.82 -15.04
C GLN A 301 -6.11 -9.69 -16.29
N PRO A 302 -5.17 -10.63 -16.26
CA PRO A 302 -4.96 -11.57 -17.37
C PRO A 302 -6.23 -12.34 -17.70
N PHE A 303 -6.47 -12.54 -18.99
CA PHE A 303 -7.62 -13.25 -19.56
C PHE A 303 -8.99 -12.57 -19.37
N PHE A 304 -9.05 -11.41 -18.74
CA PHE A 304 -10.30 -10.68 -18.64
C PHE A 304 -10.67 -10.02 -19.98
N THR A 305 -11.87 -10.28 -20.47
CA THR A 305 -12.40 -9.67 -21.69
C THR A 305 -13.93 -9.55 -21.61
N THR A 306 -14.45 -8.46 -22.09
CA THR A 306 -15.90 -8.24 -22.28
C THR A 306 -16.36 -8.62 -23.70
N LYS A 307 -15.43 -9.03 -24.57
CA LYS A 307 -15.70 -9.38 -25.97
C LYS A 307 -16.24 -10.81 -26.07
N PRO A 308 -17.03 -11.11 -27.11
CA PRO A 308 -17.51 -12.47 -27.36
C PRO A 308 -16.37 -13.48 -27.41
N VAL A 309 -16.70 -14.74 -27.07
CA VAL A 309 -15.73 -15.82 -27.08
C VAL A 309 -14.98 -15.86 -28.42
N GLY A 310 -13.66 -15.72 -28.32
CA GLY A 310 -12.78 -15.76 -29.46
C GLY A 310 -12.47 -14.42 -30.13
N GLN A 311 -13.03 -13.31 -29.72
CA GLN A 311 -12.69 -11.99 -30.27
C GLN A 311 -11.71 -11.17 -29.40
N GLY A 312 -11.43 -11.66 -28.19
CA GLY A 312 -10.44 -11.06 -27.31
C GLY A 312 -9.66 -12.13 -26.53
N THR A 313 -8.35 -11.96 -26.41
CA THR A 313 -7.49 -12.83 -25.58
C THR A 313 -7.50 -12.45 -24.11
N GLY A 314 -7.89 -11.20 -23.79
CA GLY A 314 -7.81 -10.64 -22.45
C GLY A 314 -6.36 -10.44 -21.95
N LEU A 315 -5.36 -10.55 -22.81
CA LEU A 315 -3.94 -10.42 -22.43
C LEU A 315 -3.36 -9.04 -22.74
N GLY A 316 -3.88 -8.31 -23.71
CA GLY A 316 -3.30 -7.04 -24.16
C GLY A 316 -3.15 -6.01 -23.06
N LEU A 317 -4.20 -5.74 -22.28
CA LEU A 317 -4.17 -4.76 -21.20
C LEU A 317 -3.33 -5.23 -20.00
N SER A 318 -3.30 -6.52 -19.70
CA SER A 318 -2.45 -7.05 -18.63
C SER A 318 -0.96 -6.99 -18.98
N ILE A 319 -0.60 -7.19 -20.25
CA ILE A 319 0.76 -6.96 -20.77
C ILE A 319 1.11 -5.47 -20.67
N SER A 320 0.22 -4.60 -21.12
CA SER A 320 0.43 -3.15 -21.02
C SER A 320 0.65 -2.70 -19.58
N TYR A 321 -0.12 -3.25 -18.63
CA TYR A 321 0.06 -3.00 -17.20
C TYR A 321 1.46 -3.44 -16.73
N GLY A 322 1.90 -4.64 -17.06
CA GLY A 322 3.21 -5.15 -16.68
C GLY A 322 4.37 -4.31 -17.21
N ILE A 323 4.28 -3.85 -18.47
CA ILE A 323 5.29 -2.98 -19.09
C ILE A 323 5.35 -1.63 -18.36
N ILE A 324 4.22 -0.96 -18.20
CA ILE A 324 4.18 0.37 -17.58
C ILE A 324 4.59 0.32 -16.10
N ASP A 325 4.15 -0.69 -15.36
CA ASP A 325 4.52 -0.91 -13.97
C ASP A 325 6.04 -1.14 -13.80
N SER A 326 6.67 -1.93 -14.69
CA SER A 326 8.13 -2.16 -14.69
C SER A 326 8.96 -0.90 -14.95
N LEU A 327 8.38 0.09 -15.64
CA LEU A 327 8.99 1.39 -15.92
C LEU A 327 8.70 2.45 -14.82
N GLY A 328 8.08 2.05 -13.69
CA GLY A 328 7.69 2.96 -12.61
C GLY A 328 6.55 3.92 -13.01
N GLY A 329 5.77 3.53 -14.02
CA GLY A 329 4.63 4.26 -14.52
C GLY A 329 3.32 3.89 -13.84
N ARG A 330 2.26 4.58 -14.24
CA ARG A 330 0.89 4.26 -13.88
C ARG A 330 0.08 4.11 -15.14
N ILE A 331 -0.82 3.13 -15.18
CA ILE A 331 -1.75 2.88 -16.27
C ILE A 331 -3.17 2.92 -15.75
N GLY A 332 -4.07 3.47 -16.52
CA GLY A 332 -5.45 3.62 -16.09
C GLY A 332 -6.45 3.71 -17.24
N TYR A 333 -7.69 3.86 -16.86
CA TYR A 333 -8.84 3.95 -17.73
C TYR A 333 -9.84 4.93 -17.14
N ARG A 334 -10.58 5.62 -18.01
CA ARG A 334 -11.78 6.37 -17.67
C ARG A 334 -12.75 6.41 -18.86
N ASN A 335 -14.03 6.55 -18.60
CA ASN A 335 -14.99 6.84 -19.67
C ASN A 335 -14.83 8.28 -20.17
N ALA A 336 -14.90 8.49 -21.47
CA ALA A 336 -14.85 9.82 -22.06
C ALA A 336 -16.18 10.57 -21.82
N PRO A 337 -16.15 11.88 -21.50
CA PRO A 337 -17.38 12.65 -21.23
C PRO A 337 -18.37 12.67 -22.40
N ALA A 338 -17.87 12.60 -23.62
CA ALA A 338 -18.69 12.57 -24.87
C ALA A 338 -19.13 11.16 -25.29
N GLY A 339 -18.87 10.15 -24.47
CA GLY A 339 -19.02 8.73 -24.79
C GLY A 339 -17.73 8.13 -25.35
N GLY A 340 -17.50 6.84 -25.10
CA GLY A 340 -16.27 6.14 -25.41
C GLY A 340 -15.37 5.91 -24.20
N ALA A 341 -14.16 5.45 -24.44
CA ALA A 341 -13.16 5.15 -23.41
C ALA A 341 -11.88 5.95 -23.61
N ILE A 342 -11.19 6.26 -22.53
CA ILE A 342 -9.85 6.83 -22.52
C ILE A 342 -8.96 5.86 -21.75
N PHE A 343 -8.01 5.22 -22.43
CA PHE A 343 -6.91 4.48 -21.82
C PHE A 343 -5.71 5.39 -21.76
N TYR A 344 -5.03 5.41 -20.63
CA TYR A 344 -3.87 6.27 -20.43
C TYR A 344 -2.78 5.59 -19.63
N PHE A 345 -1.58 6.07 -19.81
CA PHE A 345 -0.46 5.80 -18.89
C PHE A 345 0.36 7.07 -18.69
N ASP A 346 1.10 7.10 -17.59
CA ASP A 346 2.13 8.10 -17.32
C ASP A 346 3.45 7.43 -16.94
N LEU A 347 4.57 8.03 -17.37
CA LEU A 347 5.93 7.57 -17.06
C LEU A 347 6.75 8.70 -16.46
N PRO A 348 7.73 8.41 -15.57
CA PRO A 348 8.69 9.40 -15.13
C PRO A 348 9.45 9.97 -16.32
N ALA A 349 9.59 11.30 -16.39
CA ALA A 349 10.44 11.92 -17.38
C ALA A 349 11.92 11.59 -17.11
N ALA A 350 12.66 11.21 -18.13
CA ALA A 350 14.09 10.99 -18.07
C ALA A 350 14.83 12.25 -18.45
N SER A 351 15.96 12.55 -17.78
CA SER A 351 16.87 13.59 -18.22
C SER A 351 17.51 13.17 -19.56
N ALA A 352 17.69 14.13 -20.48
CA ALA A 352 18.24 13.90 -21.83
C ALA A 352 19.69 13.35 -21.85
N GLU A 353 20.33 13.19 -20.70
CA GLU A 353 21.74 12.78 -20.55
C GLU A 353 21.98 11.27 -20.39
N ALA A 354 20.95 10.42 -20.47
CA ALA A 354 21.06 8.97 -20.33
C ALA A 354 21.01 8.24 -21.70
N ALA A 355 21.74 8.74 -22.69
CA ALA A 355 21.92 8.07 -23.98
C ALA A 355 23.40 7.73 -24.21
#